data_5137006a96d7dd69d19fdc8733dda509
#
_entry.id   5137006a96d7dd69d19fdc8733dda509
#
_cell.length_a   1.000
_cell.length_b   1.000
_cell.length_c   1.000
_cell.angle_alpha   90.00
_cell.angle_beta   90.00
_cell.angle_gamma   90.00
#
_symmetry.space_group_name_H-M   'P 1'
#
loop_
_entity.id
_entity.type
_entity.pdbx_description
1 polymer ?
#
loop_
_entity_poly.entity_id
_entity_poly.type
_entity_poly.pdbx_seq_one_letter_code
_entity_poly.pdbx_strand_id
1 'polypeptide(L)'
;MDIIKIALTGGPAGGKTSVLNAIKELSVNDVDSKYKNIIHLNGKKIKLITVPETATELISNGITPVEANNVYDFQNILFGVQKSKEELVEQAVSFGYDADMCLFIYDRGLLDGRAYLNSKEEFERLVTENGMEELEILDQYDLVIDLLSTATCLPQKYSLENNKARFEEAEWAKSIDYLTSTAWVGHRNLKLFRSDIPLQKEIDQVINHIKDYITYGIKDNQEKYLIETDPDDFYQYTNENSRTIQVNNKYMNFGLPSYLDTILIKRTYRDYSTYFLQVVSNRSNKSVVIGDQKIDEATYSELLNKNEVIDEVTKTELSFIENNHLFKVSFYEDFTTLEFDRDDVLSLEELPKDVRIIEKLDGSLDKFLKNKEKVLKKEKSMLI
;
A
#
# COMPACT_ATOMS: atom_id res chain seq x y z
N MET A 1 17.40 -10.11 10.79
CA MET A 1 16.23 -10.90 10.29
C MET A 1 15.30 -9.93 9.62
N ASP A 2 14.98 -10.17 8.36
CA ASP A 2 14.11 -9.30 7.59
C ASP A 2 12.68 -9.34 8.15
N ILE A 3 11.97 -8.22 8.05
CA ILE A 3 10.58 -8.09 8.51
C ILE A 3 9.74 -7.64 7.32
N ILE A 4 8.60 -8.29 7.12
CA ILE A 4 7.58 -7.88 6.17
C ILE A 4 6.26 -7.70 6.93
N LYS A 5 5.63 -6.54 6.76
CA LYS A 5 4.38 -6.15 7.39
C LYS A 5 3.28 -5.99 6.34
N ILE A 6 2.26 -6.80 6.42
CA ILE A 6 1.12 -6.75 5.49
C ILE A 6 -0.15 -6.40 6.25
N ALA A 7 -0.81 -5.33 5.88
CA ALA A 7 -2.17 -5.04 6.32
C ALA A 7 -3.17 -5.72 5.37
N LEU A 8 -4.04 -6.55 5.93
CA LEU A 8 -5.17 -7.14 5.23
C LEU A 8 -6.42 -6.35 5.58
N THR A 9 -6.91 -5.57 4.65
CA THR A 9 -8.02 -4.64 4.84
C THR A 9 -9.21 -4.93 3.91
N GLY A 10 -10.22 -4.09 3.93
CA GLY A 10 -11.41 -4.16 3.09
C GLY A 10 -12.71 -4.08 3.90
N GLY A 11 -13.80 -3.83 3.21
CA GLY A 11 -15.12 -3.68 3.80
C GLY A 11 -15.71 -4.97 4.38
N PRO A 12 -16.96 -4.86 4.86
CA PRO A 12 -17.73 -6.03 5.30
C PRO A 12 -17.89 -7.06 4.17
N ALA A 13 -17.79 -8.35 4.51
CA ALA A 13 -17.92 -9.46 3.56
C ALA A 13 -16.91 -9.47 2.39
N GLY A 14 -15.73 -8.83 2.55
CA GLY A 14 -14.63 -8.86 1.58
C GLY A 14 -13.74 -10.11 1.66
N GLY A 15 -14.12 -11.18 2.39
CA GLY A 15 -13.35 -12.44 2.40
C GLY A 15 -12.11 -12.46 3.32
N LYS A 16 -11.80 -11.40 4.07
CA LYS A 16 -10.60 -11.28 4.92
C LYS A 16 -10.32 -12.50 5.78
N THR A 17 -11.31 -12.99 6.51
CA THR A 17 -11.16 -14.16 7.38
C THR A 17 -10.78 -15.41 6.60
N SER A 18 -11.35 -15.60 5.40
CA SER A 18 -11.04 -16.75 4.54
C SER A 18 -9.60 -16.68 4.02
N VAL A 19 -9.17 -15.50 3.59
CA VAL A 19 -7.78 -15.24 3.15
C VAL A 19 -6.82 -15.45 4.31
N LEU A 20 -7.10 -14.91 5.50
CA LEU A 20 -6.25 -15.07 6.69
C LEU A 20 -6.10 -16.54 7.10
N ASN A 21 -7.19 -17.30 7.03
CA ASN A 21 -7.14 -18.75 7.33
C ASN A 21 -6.29 -19.49 6.29
N ALA A 22 -6.46 -19.19 5.00
CA ALA A 22 -5.65 -19.77 3.94
C ALA A 22 -4.16 -19.42 4.08
N ILE A 23 -3.80 -18.20 4.51
CA ILE A 23 -2.41 -17.84 4.82
C ILE A 23 -1.88 -18.68 6.00
N LYS A 24 -2.68 -18.87 7.05
CA LYS A 24 -2.30 -19.71 8.20
C LYS A 24 -2.08 -21.17 7.80
N GLU A 25 -2.87 -21.70 6.86
CA GLU A 25 -2.73 -23.06 6.33
C GLU A 25 -1.44 -23.28 5.52
N LEU A 26 -0.81 -22.21 5.02
CA LEU A 26 0.52 -22.33 4.39
C LEU A 26 1.61 -22.67 5.40
N SER A 27 1.37 -22.42 6.68
CA SER A 27 2.36 -22.69 7.72
C SER A 27 2.31 -24.14 8.19
N VAL A 28 3.50 -24.70 8.40
CA VAL A 28 3.66 -26.05 8.96
C VAL A 28 4.05 -25.93 10.43
N ASN A 29 3.39 -26.70 11.28
CA ASN A 29 3.83 -26.92 12.65
C ASN A 29 4.73 -28.14 12.64
N ASP A 30 6.02 -27.95 12.48
CA ASP A 30 7.00 -29.01 12.63
C ASP A 30 6.98 -29.49 14.10
N VAL A 31 6.68 -30.77 14.28
CA VAL A 31 6.52 -31.38 15.62
C VAL A 31 7.80 -31.27 16.44
N ASP A 32 8.95 -31.29 15.77
CA ASP A 32 10.29 -31.25 16.39
C ASP A 32 10.82 -29.82 16.52
N SER A 33 10.13 -28.81 15.97
CA SER A 33 10.53 -27.41 16.05
C SER A 33 9.99 -26.74 17.30
N LYS A 34 10.85 -26.00 17.99
CA LYS A 34 10.49 -25.08 19.06
C LYS A 34 9.51 -24.00 18.56
N TYR A 35 9.59 -23.65 17.28
CA TYR A 35 8.82 -22.57 16.68
C TYR A 35 7.68 -23.12 15.82
N LYS A 36 6.49 -22.52 15.99
CA LYS A 36 5.28 -22.84 15.22
C LYS A 36 5.07 -21.81 14.11
N ASN A 37 4.15 -22.11 13.20
CA ASN A 37 3.76 -21.23 12.10
C ASN A 37 4.96 -20.84 11.21
N ILE A 38 5.67 -21.82 10.70
CA ILE A 38 6.78 -21.64 9.76
C ILE A 38 6.27 -21.93 8.34
N ILE A 39 6.46 -20.96 7.44
CA ILE A 39 6.21 -21.13 6.00
C ILE A 39 7.54 -21.43 5.32
N HIS A 40 7.57 -22.44 4.48
CA HIS A 40 8.71 -22.73 3.61
C HIS A 40 8.41 -22.23 2.19
N LEU A 41 9.17 -21.25 1.73
CA LEU A 41 9.00 -20.65 0.40
C LEU A 41 10.38 -20.44 -0.26
N ASN A 42 10.58 -21.05 -1.43
CA ASN A 42 11.81 -20.90 -2.22
C ASN A 42 13.11 -21.10 -1.41
N GLY A 43 13.12 -22.08 -0.51
CA GLY A 43 14.27 -22.41 0.34
C GLY A 43 14.45 -21.49 1.56
N LYS A 44 13.60 -20.49 1.74
CA LYS A 44 13.58 -19.64 2.92
C LYS A 44 12.60 -20.17 3.96
N LYS A 45 12.97 -20.02 5.22
CA LYS A 45 12.09 -20.23 6.38
C LYS A 45 11.49 -18.87 6.79
N ILE A 46 10.17 -18.79 6.87
CA ILE A 46 9.44 -17.56 7.17
C ILE A 46 8.63 -17.79 8.44
N LYS A 47 8.88 -17.01 9.48
CA LYS A 47 8.06 -17.01 10.67
C LYS A 47 6.80 -16.19 10.42
N LEU A 48 5.64 -16.85 10.37
CA LEU A 48 4.33 -16.20 10.26
C LEU A 48 3.85 -15.75 11.65
N ILE A 49 3.46 -14.49 11.77
CA ILE A 49 2.83 -13.89 12.94
C ILE A 49 1.56 -13.19 12.45
N THR A 50 0.40 -13.63 12.94
CA THR A 50 -0.88 -13.00 12.60
C THR A 50 -1.37 -12.18 13.78
N VAL A 51 -1.77 -10.95 13.51
CA VAL A 51 -2.31 -10.03 14.52
C VAL A 51 -3.82 -9.91 14.29
N PRO A 52 -4.65 -10.41 15.21
CA PRO A 52 -6.10 -10.44 15.01
C PRO A 52 -6.74 -9.06 15.11
N GLU A 53 -7.92 -8.91 14.51
CA GLU A 53 -8.70 -7.67 14.50
C GLU A 53 -9.00 -7.17 15.92
N THR A 54 -8.52 -5.98 16.23
CA THR A 54 -8.64 -5.39 17.56
C THR A 54 -10.08 -5.02 17.90
N ALA A 55 -10.88 -4.57 16.92
CA ALA A 55 -12.29 -4.25 17.14
C ALA A 55 -13.08 -5.48 17.63
N THR A 56 -12.89 -6.63 16.99
CA THR A 56 -13.52 -7.90 17.41
C THR A 56 -13.11 -8.30 18.82
N GLU A 57 -11.84 -8.11 19.19
CA GLU A 57 -11.36 -8.40 20.54
C GLU A 57 -12.01 -7.48 21.59
N LEU A 58 -12.05 -6.18 21.35
CA LEU A 58 -12.69 -5.22 22.27
C LEU A 58 -14.16 -5.52 22.46
N ILE A 59 -14.90 -5.68 21.36
CA ILE A 59 -16.35 -5.93 21.39
C ILE A 59 -16.69 -7.24 22.09
N SER A 60 -15.94 -8.31 21.82
CA SER A 60 -16.18 -9.62 22.47
C SER A 60 -15.87 -9.61 23.96
N ASN A 61 -15.05 -8.66 24.44
CA ASN A 61 -14.74 -8.47 25.84
C ASN A 61 -15.56 -7.35 26.54
N GLY A 62 -16.62 -6.86 25.90
CA GLY A 62 -17.58 -5.94 26.49
C GLY A 62 -17.26 -4.46 26.29
N ILE A 63 -16.27 -4.09 25.47
CA ILE A 63 -16.00 -2.69 25.10
C ILE A 63 -16.62 -2.46 23.73
N THR A 64 -17.80 -1.87 23.71
CA THR A 64 -18.62 -1.76 22.48
C THR A 64 -18.84 -0.31 22.06
N PRO A 65 -19.06 -0.04 20.74
CA PRO A 65 -19.40 1.30 20.26
C PRO A 65 -20.69 1.87 20.89
N VAL A 66 -21.61 0.98 21.30
CA VAL A 66 -22.91 1.37 21.89
C VAL A 66 -22.74 1.94 23.31
N GLU A 67 -21.72 1.48 24.03
CA GLU A 67 -21.42 1.95 25.39
C GLU A 67 -20.54 3.21 25.39
N ALA A 68 -19.92 3.54 24.28
CA ALA A 68 -19.15 4.77 24.13
C ALA A 68 -20.08 6.00 24.07
N ASN A 69 -19.60 7.16 24.52
CA ASN A 69 -20.34 8.40 24.42
C ASN A 69 -20.64 8.80 22.97
N ASN A 70 -19.70 8.49 22.09
CA ASN A 70 -19.80 8.71 20.64
C ASN A 70 -18.83 7.75 19.90
N VAL A 71 -18.94 7.71 18.58
CA VAL A 71 -18.10 6.85 17.75
C VAL A 71 -16.61 7.21 17.86
N TYR A 72 -16.30 8.49 18.00
CA TYR A 72 -14.91 8.95 18.12
C TYR A 72 -14.22 8.35 19.35
N ASP A 73 -14.89 8.36 20.53
CA ASP A 73 -14.31 7.82 21.75
C ASP A 73 -13.99 6.32 21.62
N PHE A 74 -14.88 5.55 20.98
CA PHE A 74 -14.60 4.15 20.70
C PHE A 74 -13.45 3.97 19.73
N GLN A 75 -13.42 4.73 18.63
CA GLN A 75 -12.34 4.65 17.65
C GLN A 75 -10.98 5.08 18.24
N ASN A 76 -10.97 6.03 19.15
CA ASN A 76 -9.75 6.47 19.84
C ASN A 76 -9.17 5.37 20.75
N ILE A 77 -10.03 4.67 21.51
CA ILE A 77 -9.61 3.50 22.29
C ILE A 77 -9.11 2.39 21.36
N LEU A 78 -9.86 2.08 20.32
CA LEU A 78 -9.51 1.05 19.35
C LEU A 78 -8.13 1.33 18.72
N PHE A 79 -7.90 2.54 18.25
CA PHE A 79 -6.65 2.96 17.64
C PHE A 79 -5.47 2.83 18.61
N GLY A 80 -5.61 3.33 19.84
CA GLY A 80 -4.55 3.26 20.85
C GLY A 80 -4.19 1.82 21.22
N VAL A 81 -5.20 0.95 21.38
CA VAL A 81 -4.99 -0.48 21.65
C VAL A 81 -4.32 -1.17 20.46
N GLN A 82 -4.80 -0.93 19.24
CA GLN A 82 -4.24 -1.53 18.03
C GLN A 82 -2.78 -1.10 17.84
N LYS A 83 -2.47 0.21 17.94
CA LYS A 83 -1.12 0.73 17.87
C LYS A 83 -0.18 0.03 18.86
N SER A 84 -0.56 0.01 20.13
CA SER A 84 0.23 -0.62 21.17
C SER A 84 0.41 -2.11 20.95
N LYS A 85 -0.62 -2.79 20.46
CA LYS A 85 -0.59 -4.21 20.14
C LYS A 85 0.38 -4.50 18.98
N GLU A 86 0.36 -3.72 17.92
CA GLU A 86 1.28 -3.87 16.79
C GLU A 86 2.73 -3.66 17.25
N GLU A 87 3.02 -2.57 17.97
CA GLU A 87 4.34 -2.29 18.51
C GLU A 87 4.88 -3.41 19.42
N LEU A 88 4.04 -3.96 20.30
CA LEU A 88 4.45 -5.01 21.23
C LEU A 88 4.65 -6.37 20.53
N VAL A 89 3.78 -6.70 19.57
CA VAL A 89 3.90 -7.97 18.83
C VAL A 89 5.14 -7.97 17.94
N GLU A 90 5.52 -6.83 17.37
CA GLU A 90 6.73 -6.69 16.58
C GLU A 90 8.00 -6.93 17.40
N GLN A 91 7.99 -6.63 18.70
CA GLN A 91 9.12 -6.93 19.59
C GLN A 91 9.42 -8.44 19.71
N ALA A 92 8.45 -9.31 19.34
CA ALA A 92 8.67 -10.75 19.32
C ALA A 92 9.79 -11.19 18.37
N VAL A 93 10.16 -10.36 17.39
CA VAL A 93 11.33 -10.59 16.52
C VAL A 93 12.62 -10.76 17.34
N SER A 94 12.73 -10.08 18.49
CA SER A 94 13.86 -10.19 19.41
C SER A 94 14.03 -11.60 20.04
N PHE A 95 13.01 -12.46 19.95
CA PHE A 95 13.10 -13.84 20.43
C PHE A 95 14.10 -14.71 19.64
N GLY A 96 14.54 -14.22 18.48
CA GLY A 96 15.56 -14.89 17.67
C GLY A 96 15.03 -16.20 17.07
N TYR A 97 13.96 -16.11 16.27
CA TYR A 97 13.41 -17.27 15.56
C TYR A 97 14.46 -17.91 14.63
N ASP A 98 14.44 -19.25 14.50
CA ASP A 98 15.16 -19.96 13.43
C ASP A 98 14.42 -19.79 12.10
N ALA A 99 14.47 -18.58 11.58
CA ALA A 99 13.84 -18.17 10.33
C ALA A 99 14.67 -17.08 9.64
N ASP A 100 14.58 -17.04 8.32
CA ASP A 100 15.26 -16.02 7.51
C ASP A 100 14.56 -14.66 7.61
N MET A 101 13.23 -14.68 7.80
CA MET A 101 12.40 -13.47 7.96
C MET A 101 11.18 -13.71 8.84
N CYS A 102 10.58 -12.61 9.32
CA CYS A 102 9.27 -12.57 9.94
C CYS A 102 8.26 -11.93 9.00
N LEU A 103 7.12 -12.60 8.82
CA LEU A 103 5.96 -12.10 8.09
C LEU A 103 4.84 -11.80 9.09
N PHE A 104 4.52 -10.52 9.23
CA PHE A 104 3.37 -10.06 10.02
C PHE A 104 2.18 -9.84 9.10
N ILE A 105 1.04 -10.45 9.45
CA ILE A 105 -0.26 -10.20 8.80
C ILE A 105 -1.18 -9.58 9.84
N TYR A 106 -1.52 -8.33 9.62
CA TYR A 106 -2.46 -7.59 10.45
C TYR A 106 -3.87 -7.73 9.87
N ASP A 107 -4.79 -8.28 10.65
CA ASP A 107 -6.22 -8.27 10.31
C ASP A 107 -6.75 -6.87 10.64
N ARG A 108 -6.79 -6.02 9.65
CA ARG A 108 -6.93 -4.57 9.62
C ARG A 108 -5.66 -3.81 10.03
N GLY A 109 -5.46 -2.67 9.37
CA GLY A 109 -4.43 -1.70 9.71
C GLY A 109 -4.98 -0.46 10.40
N LEU A 110 -4.09 0.39 10.92
CA LEU A 110 -4.44 1.57 11.70
C LEU A 110 -5.31 2.60 10.94
N LEU A 111 -5.22 2.64 9.60
CA LEU A 111 -6.02 3.58 8.81
C LEU A 111 -7.49 3.14 8.62
N ASP A 112 -7.82 1.87 8.87
CA ASP A 112 -9.19 1.35 8.66
C ASP A 112 -10.23 2.08 9.52
N GLY A 113 -9.82 2.60 10.68
CA GLY A 113 -10.68 3.37 11.58
C GLY A 113 -11.30 4.62 10.94
N ARG A 114 -10.67 5.16 9.88
CA ARG A 114 -11.21 6.31 9.15
C ARG A 114 -12.60 6.06 8.59
N ALA A 115 -12.88 4.85 8.13
CA ALA A 115 -14.17 4.49 7.54
C ALA A 115 -15.37 4.61 8.52
N TYR A 116 -15.10 4.68 9.80
CA TYR A 116 -16.11 4.69 10.86
C TYR A 116 -16.27 6.05 11.53
N LEU A 117 -15.47 7.05 11.16
CA LEU A 117 -15.55 8.43 11.65
C LEU A 117 -16.38 9.30 10.70
N ASN A 118 -16.91 10.40 11.23
CA ASN A 118 -17.81 11.27 10.45
C ASN A 118 -17.08 12.13 9.43
N SER A 119 -15.79 12.40 9.65
CA SER A 119 -15.00 13.22 8.72
C SER A 119 -13.51 12.86 8.75
N LYS A 120 -12.79 13.34 7.76
CA LYS A 120 -11.34 13.21 7.69
C LYS A 120 -10.65 13.97 8.82
N GLU A 121 -11.16 15.13 9.20
CA GLU A 121 -10.62 15.97 10.28
C GLU A 121 -10.71 15.26 11.63
N GLU A 122 -11.80 14.51 11.87
CA GLU A 122 -11.91 13.67 13.08
C GLU A 122 -10.83 12.59 13.10
N PHE A 123 -10.55 11.95 11.96
CA PHE A 123 -9.50 10.95 11.87
C PHE A 123 -8.11 11.57 12.05
N GLU A 124 -7.83 12.69 11.43
CA GLU A 124 -6.56 13.43 11.58
C GLU A 124 -6.30 13.79 13.03
N ARG A 125 -7.33 14.29 13.72
CA ARG A 125 -7.25 14.58 15.15
C ARG A 125 -6.94 13.33 15.96
N LEU A 126 -7.61 12.20 15.68
CA LEU A 126 -7.39 10.92 16.33
C LEU A 126 -5.93 10.46 16.17
N VAL A 127 -5.40 10.53 14.95
CA VAL A 127 -4.01 10.15 14.64
C VAL A 127 -3.03 11.03 15.43
N THR A 128 -3.24 12.36 15.42
CA THR A 128 -2.38 13.33 16.10
C THR A 128 -2.46 13.18 17.63
N GLU A 129 -3.64 12.98 18.22
CA GLU A 129 -3.82 12.73 19.65
C GLU A 129 -3.12 11.45 20.11
N ASN A 130 -2.94 10.47 19.22
CA ASN A 130 -2.17 9.25 19.47
C ASN A 130 -0.67 9.39 19.11
N GLY A 131 -0.20 10.61 18.82
CA GLY A 131 1.22 10.91 18.57
C GLY A 131 1.75 10.29 17.28
N MET A 132 0.94 10.21 16.24
CA MET A 132 1.33 9.69 14.91
C MET A 132 0.96 10.68 13.81
N GLU A 133 1.47 10.39 12.60
CA GLU A 133 1.16 11.10 11.37
C GLU A 133 0.62 10.11 10.32
N GLU A 134 -0.34 10.54 9.47
CA GLU A 134 -0.95 9.66 8.47
C GLU A 134 0.07 9.01 7.53
N LEU A 135 1.07 9.79 7.07
CA LEU A 135 2.11 9.26 6.19
C LEU A 135 3.00 8.25 6.91
N GLU A 136 3.24 8.44 8.22
CA GLU A 136 3.97 7.48 9.04
C GLU A 136 3.26 6.14 9.08
N ILE A 137 1.92 6.17 9.27
CA ILE A 137 1.08 4.97 9.31
C ILE A 137 1.02 4.31 7.92
N LEU A 138 0.84 5.10 6.85
CA LEU A 138 0.89 4.56 5.48
C LEU A 138 2.18 3.80 5.23
N ASP A 139 3.31 4.39 5.59
CA ASP A 139 4.63 3.89 5.25
C ASP A 139 5.22 2.92 6.30
N GLN A 140 4.42 2.50 7.29
CA GLN A 140 4.86 1.45 8.22
C GLN A 140 4.56 0.03 7.74
N TYR A 141 3.60 -0.14 6.83
CA TYR A 141 3.31 -1.42 6.20
C TYR A 141 4.04 -1.53 4.86
N ASP A 142 4.55 -2.71 4.55
CA ASP A 142 5.26 -2.98 3.29
C ASP A 142 4.28 -3.24 2.14
N LEU A 143 3.13 -3.81 2.46
CA LEU A 143 2.07 -4.15 1.51
C LEU A 143 0.71 -3.97 2.16
N VAL A 144 -0.23 -3.41 1.44
CA VAL A 144 -1.64 -3.34 1.82
C VAL A 144 -2.47 -4.11 0.80
N ILE A 145 -3.17 -5.12 1.29
CA ILE A 145 -4.09 -5.95 0.52
C ILE A 145 -5.50 -5.56 0.90
N ASP A 146 -6.19 -4.95 -0.03
CA ASP A 146 -7.58 -4.51 0.15
C ASP A 146 -8.52 -5.46 -0.59
N LEU A 147 -9.37 -6.13 0.17
CA LEU A 147 -10.37 -7.07 -0.34
C LEU A 147 -11.72 -6.35 -0.46
N LEU A 148 -12.06 -5.97 -1.69
CA LEU A 148 -13.30 -5.26 -1.95
C LEU A 148 -14.52 -6.12 -1.60
N SER A 149 -15.49 -5.48 -0.96
CA SER A 149 -16.71 -6.14 -0.50
C SER A 149 -17.52 -6.74 -1.66
N THR A 150 -18.16 -7.88 -1.41
CA THR A 150 -19.19 -8.42 -2.30
C THR A 150 -20.36 -7.43 -2.49
N ALA A 151 -20.64 -6.58 -1.49
CA ALA A 151 -21.62 -5.51 -1.63
C ALA A 151 -21.23 -4.50 -2.72
N THR A 152 -19.94 -4.24 -2.88
CA THR A 152 -19.38 -3.34 -3.89
C THR A 152 -19.31 -4.00 -5.26
N CYS A 153 -18.71 -5.19 -5.35
CA CYS A 153 -18.42 -5.85 -6.62
C CYS A 153 -19.63 -6.61 -7.19
N LEU A 154 -20.49 -7.19 -6.36
CA LEU A 154 -21.64 -8.01 -6.75
C LEU A 154 -22.85 -7.74 -5.84
N PRO A 155 -23.42 -6.53 -5.87
CA PRO A 155 -24.49 -6.13 -4.94
C PRO A 155 -25.69 -7.08 -4.95
N GLN A 156 -26.02 -7.69 -6.10
CA GLN A 156 -27.09 -8.65 -6.23
C GLN A 156 -26.86 -9.99 -5.50
N LYS A 157 -25.60 -10.31 -5.15
CA LYS A 157 -25.24 -11.52 -4.41
C LYS A 157 -24.93 -11.24 -2.93
N TYR A 158 -24.90 -9.97 -2.54
CA TYR A 158 -24.69 -9.61 -1.15
C TYR A 158 -25.88 -10.07 -0.32
N SER A 159 -25.64 -10.93 0.65
CA SER A 159 -26.68 -11.48 1.51
C SER A 159 -26.31 -11.29 2.98
N LEU A 160 -27.21 -10.70 3.73
CA LEU A 160 -27.11 -10.57 5.18
C LEU A 160 -27.29 -11.92 5.90
N GLU A 161 -27.91 -12.91 5.23
CA GLU A 161 -28.18 -14.23 5.81
C GLU A 161 -26.90 -15.00 6.12
N ASN A 162 -25.83 -14.76 5.37
CA ASN A 162 -24.53 -15.43 5.55
C ASN A 162 -23.76 -14.93 6.78
N ASN A 163 -24.20 -13.85 7.40
CA ASN A 163 -23.58 -13.31 8.60
C ASN A 163 -24.61 -12.64 9.51
N LYS A 164 -25.32 -13.45 10.30
CA LYS A 164 -26.38 -13.00 11.22
C LYS A 164 -25.93 -11.98 12.28
N ALA A 165 -24.64 -11.82 12.50
CA ALA A 165 -24.08 -10.85 13.43
C ALA A 165 -23.91 -9.43 12.83
N ARG A 166 -24.11 -9.26 11.52
CA ARG A 166 -23.98 -7.97 10.84
C ARG A 166 -25.34 -7.45 10.45
N PHE A 167 -25.79 -6.38 11.09
CA PHE A 167 -27.02 -5.66 10.79
C PHE A 167 -26.77 -4.52 9.80
N GLU A 168 -25.90 -4.75 8.81
CA GLU A 168 -25.49 -3.75 7.83
C GLU A 168 -26.36 -3.82 6.58
N GLU A 169 -26.93 -2.68 6.21
CA GLU A 169 -27.57 -2.56 4.91
C GLU A 169 -26.51 -2.56 3.80
N ALA A 170 -26.85 -3.05 2.60
CA ALA A 170 -25.88 -3.16 1.50
C ALA A 170 -25.23 -1.81 1.12
N GLU A 171 -25.99 -0.74 1.13
CA GLU A 171 -25.47 0.60 0.81
C GLU A 171 -24.50 1.12 1.89
N TRP A 172 -24.77 0.82 3.16
CA TRP A 172 -23.83 1.12 4.24
C TRP A 172 -22.54 0.30 4.10
N ALA A 173 -22.65 -0.99 3.76
CA ALA A 173 -21.49 -1.85 3.53
C ALA A 173 -20.62 -1.35 2.37
N LYS A 174 -21.22 -0.88 1.27
CA LYS A 174 -20.50 -0.24 0.15
C LYS A 174 -19.79 1.04 0.58
N SER A 175 -20.48 1.87 1.36
CA SER A 175 -19.90 3.12 1.86
C SER A 175 -18.67 2.85 2.75
N ILE A 176 -18.78 1.90 3.69
CA ILE A 176 -17.66 1.50 4.55
C ILE A 176 -16.52 0.90 3.73
N ASP A 177 -16.84 0.05 2.74
CA ASP A 177 -15.84 -0.53 1.83
C ASP A 177 -15.06 0.56 1.11
N TYR A 178 -15.74 1.50 0.46
CA TYR A 178 -15.13 2.63 -0.22
C TYR A 178 -14.27 3.49 0.71
N LEU A 179 -14.79 3.85 1.90
CA LEU A 179 -14.04 4.67 2.87
C LEU A 179 -12.84 3.92 3.44
N THR A 180 -12.94 2.60 3.62
CA THR A 180 -11.80 1.76 4.02
C THR A 180 -10.73 1.76 2.94
N SER A 181 -11.09 1.51 1.69
CA SER A 181 -10.15 1.50 0.56
C SER A 181 -9.47 2.85 0.37
N THR A 182 -10.25 3.94 0.44
CA THR A 182 -9.71 5.31 0.26
C THR A 182 -8.83 5.77 1.42
N ALA A 183 -8.96 5.19 2.60
CA ALA A 183 -8.03 5.45 3.71
C ALA A 183 -6.58 5.08 3.37
N TRP A 184 -6.40 4.10 2.48
CA TRP A 184 -5.09 3.57 2.08
C TRP A 184 -4.53 4.16 0.79
N VAL A 185 -5.27 5.01 0.07
CA VAL A 185 -4.73 5.67 -1.12
C VAL A 185 -3.46 6.46 -0.78
N GLY A 186 -2.47 6.41 -1.69
CA GLY A 186 -1.14 6.95 -1.46
C GLY A 186 -0.18 5.97 -0.77
N HIS A 187 -0.62 4.79 -0.33
CA HIS A 187 0.30 3.73 0.07
C HIS A 187 1.11 3.25 -1.14
N ARG A 188 2.41 2.98 -0.94
CA ARG A 188 3.33 2.64 -2.03
C ARG A 188 2.95 1.35 -2.75
N ASN A 189 2.45 0.37 -1.99
CA ASN A 189 2.10 -0.97 -2.45
C ASN A 189 0.67 -1.33 -2.01
N LEU A 190 -0.32 -0.53 -2.40
CA LEU A 190 -1.73 -0.86 -2.24
C LEU A 190 -2.18 -1.71 -3.43
N LYS A 191 -2.80 -2.86 -3.16
CA LYS A 191 -3.43 -3.71 -4.17
C LYS A 191 -4.87 -3.98 -3.79
N LEU A 192 -5.80 -3.64 -4.70
CA LEU A 192 -7.21 -3.96 -4.58
C LEU A 192 -7.47 -5.35 -5.18
N PHE A 193 -8.22 -6.19 -4.48
CA PHE A 193 -8.70 -7.48 -4.97
C PHE A 193 -10.22 -7.46 -5.04
N ARG A 194 -10.75 -7.85 -6.19
CA ARG A 194 -12.19 -7.79 -6.47
C ARG A 194 -12.86 -9.11 -6.11
N SER A 195 -14.02 -9.04 -5.43
CA SER A 195 -14.83 -10.19 -5.05
C SER A 195 -15.88 -10.60 -6.11
N ASP A 196 -15.71 -10.17 -7.38
CA ASP A 196 -16.58 -10.57 -8.51
C ASP A 196 -16.21 -11.92 -9.12
N ILE A 197 -15.21 -12.57 -8.59
CA ILE A 197 -14.75 -13.92 -8.94
C ILE A 197 -15.07 -14.92 -7.82
N PRO A 198 -14.98 -16.24 -8.07
CA PRO A 198 -15.14 -17.23 -7.01
C PRO A 198 -14.14 -17.01 -5.86
N LEU A 199 -14.60 -17.10 -4.62
CA LEU A 199 -13.79 -16.84 -3.41
C LEU A 199 -12.46 -17.61 -3.39
N GLN A 200 -12.45 -18.89 -3.82
CA GLN A 200 -11.20 -19.66 -3.87
C GLN A 200 -10.18 -19.06 -4.84
N LYS A 201 -10.65 -18.53 -5.98
CA LYS A 201 -9.78 -17.88 -6.96
C LYS A 201 -9.22 -16.57 -6.44
N GLU A 202 -10.02 -15.81 -5.71
CA GLU A 202 -9.58 -14.59 -5.03
C GLU A 202 -8.51 -14.92 -3.98
N ILE A 203 -8.74 -15.92 -3.13
CA ILE A 203 -7.76 -16.41 -2.15
C ILE A 203 -6.45 -16.79 -2.85
N ASP A 204 -6.51 -17.57 -3.94
CA ASP A 204 -5.34 -18.00 -4.69
C ASP A 204 -4.57 -16.81 -5.27
N GLN A 205 -5.26 -15.79 -5.78
CA GLN A 205 -4.64 -14.56 -6.28
C GLN A 205 -3.90 -13.80 -5.16
N VAL A 206 -4.54 -13.62 -4.01
CA VAL A 206 -3.94 -12.94 -2.85
C VAL A 206 -2.70 -13.69 -2.36
N ILE A 207 -2.80 -15.02 -2.20
CA ILE A 207 -1.67 -15.86 -1.77
C ILE A 207 -0.51 -15.78 -2.76
N ASN A 208 -0.78 -15.83 -4.05
CA ASN A 208 0.25 -15.71 -5.07
C ASN A 208 0.90 -14.33 -5.05
N HIS A 209 0.12 -13.27 -4.84
CA HIS A 209 0.65 -11.91 -4.71
C HIS A 209 1.58 -11.78 -3.50
N ILE A 210 1.21 -12.31 -2.34
CA ILE A 210 2.07 -12.34 -1.15
C ILE A 210 3.36 -13.14 -1.41
N LYS A 211 3.26 -14.34 -2.01
CA LYS A 211 4.42 -15.16 -2.34
C LYS A 211 5.36 -14.46 -3.33
N ASP A 212 4.80 -13.80 -4.31
CA ASP A 212 5.55 -13.02 -5.29
C ASP A 212 6.28 -11.85 -4.64
N TYR A 213 5.60 -11.11 -3.76
CA TYR A 213 6.20 -10.03 -2.99
C TYR A 213 7.37 -10.52 -2.14
N ILE A 214 7.20 -11.60 -1.39
CA ILE A 214 8.25 -12.20 -0.54
C ILE A 214 9.44 -12.70 -1.38
N THR A 215 9.17 -13.22 -2.58
CA THR A 215 10.21 -13.85 -3.42
C THR A 215 11.00 -12.84 -4.26
N TYR A 216 10.32 -11.88 -4.82
CA TYR A 216 10.85 -10.99 -5.84
C TYR A 216 10.83 -9.51 -5.47
N GLY A 217 10.29 -9.17 -4.28
CA GLY A 217 10.06 -7.79 -3.90
C GLY A 217 8.90 -7.15 -4.66
N ILE A 218 8.93 -5.82 -4.74
CA ILE A 218 7.93 -5.05 -5.48
C ILE A 218 8.11 -5.30 -6.97
N LYS A 219 7.12 -5.93 -7.59
CA LYS A 219 7.02 -6.01 -9.04
C LYS A 219 6.21 -4.81 -9.54
N ASP A 220 6.73 -4.14 -10.55
CA ASP A 220 5.97 -3.15 -11.28
C ASP A 220 4.88 -3.87 -12.10
N ASN A 221 3.68 -4.01 -11.52
CA ASN A 221 2.49 -4.59 -12.15
C ASN A 221 1.53 -3.50 -12.61
N GLN A 222 2.04 -2.29 -12.90
CA GLN A 222 1.20 -1.19 -13.31
C GLN A 222 1.27 -0.98 -14.82
N GLU A 223 0.14 -0.64 -15.41
CA GLU A 223 0.06 -0.02 -16.71
C GLU A 223 0.37 1.47 -16.53
N LYS A 224 1.28 2.00 -17.36
CA LYS A 224 1.71 3.40 -17.28
C LYS A 224 1.53 4.08 -18.61
N TYR A 225 0.94 5.26 -18.57
CA TYR A 225 0.65 6.06 -19.74
C TYR A 225 1.17 7.48 -19.58
N LEU A 226 1.78 8.01 -20.64
CA LEU A 226 1.98 9.43 -20.80
C LEU A 226 0.63 10.05 -21.16
N ILE A 227 0.24 11.08 -20.44
CA ILE A 227 -1.06 11.74 -20.66
C ILE A 227 -0.88 13.23 -20.91
N GLU A 228 -1.79 13.80 -21.69
CA GLU A 228 -2.01 15.22 -21.79
C GLU A 228 -3.22 15.58 -20.94
N THR A 229 -3.02 16.46 -20.00
CA THR A 229 -4.06 16.95 -19.11
C THR A 229 -3.65 18.30 -18.52
N ASP A 230 -4.62 19.14 -18.21
CA ASP A 230 -4.38 20.30 -17.37
C ASP A 230 -4.37 19.82 -15.89
N PRO A 231 -3.38 20.20 -15.08
CA PRO A 231 -3.40 19.89 -13.65
C PRO A 231 -4.70 20.31 -12.95
N ASP A 232 -5.33 21.38 -13.41
CA ASP A 232 -6.62 21.86 -12.88
C ASP A 232 -7.77 20.89 -13.18
N ASP A 233 -7.70 20.09 -14.23
CA ASP A 233 -8.70 19.06 -14.57
C ASP A 233 -8.79 17.97 -13.50
N PHE A 234 -7.69 17.72 -12.76
CA PHE A 234 -7.66 16.79 -11.66
C PHE A 234 -8.12 17.37 -10.32
N TYR A 235 -8.47 18.65 -10.27
CA TYR A 235 -8.97 19.25 -9.03
C TYR A 235 -10.22 18.54 -8.49
N GLN A 236 -11.08 18.01 -9.37
CA GLN A 236 -12.26 17.22 -8.99
C GLN A 236 -11.90 15.93 -8.22
N TYR A 237 -10.71 15.37 -8.42
CA TYR A 237 -10.21 14.19 -7.72
C TYR A 237 -9.46 14.52 -6.44
N THR A 238 -9.13 15.80 -6.21
CA THR A 238 -8.52 16.28 -4.95
C THR A 238 -9.61 16.52 -3.92
N ASN A 239 -10.00 15.47 -3.21
CA ASN A 239 -11.02 15.51 -2.17
C ASN A 239 -10.53 14.78 -0.90
N GLU A 240 -11.40 14.66 0.09
CA GLU A 240 -11.06 13.97 1.34
C GLU A 240 -10.72 12.48 1.18
N ASN A 241 -11.11 11.85 0.06
CA ASN A 241 -10.90 10.45 -0.26
C ASN A 241 -9.73 10.20 -1.21
N SER A 242 -8.96 11.24 -1.50
CA SER A 242 -7.71 11.16 -2.27
C SER A 242 -6.51 11.58 -1.42
N ARG A 243 -5.31 11.32 -1.93
CA ARG A 243 -4.08 11.77 -1.27
C ARG A 243 -3.06 12.27 -2.30
N THR A 244 -2.54 13.46 -2.02
CA THR A 244 -1.48 14.08 -2.84
C THR A 244 -0.18 14.05 -2.04
N ILE A 245 0.82 13.34 -2.55
CA ILE A 245 2.12 13.16 -1.89
C ILE A 245 3.20 13.73 -2.80
N GLN A 246 4.10 14.54 -2.25
CA GLN A 246 5.32 14.94 -2.93
C GLN A 246 6.37 13.84 -2.79
N VAL A 247 7.00 13.45 -3.89
CA VAL A 247 8.01 12.41 -3.94
C VAL A 247 9.27 12.97 -4.57
N ASN A 248 10.39 12.86 -3.86
CA ASN A 248 11.70 13.22 -4.36
C ASN A 248 12.60 11.99 -4.36
N ASN A 249 13.05 11.59 -5.53
CA ASN A 249 13.93 10.45 -5.76
C ASN A 249 15.32 10.95 -6.12
N LYS A 250 16.33 10.63 -5.31
CA LYS A 250 17.73 10.93 -5.57
C LYS A 250 18.46 9.63 -5.94
N TYR A 251 18.94 9.57 -7.16
CA TYR A 251 19.77 8.46 -7.64
C TYR A 251 21.20 8.65 -7.15
N MET A 252 21.72 7.65 -6.45
CA MET A 252 22.96 7.76 -5.69
C MET A 252 24.07 6.89 -6.30
N ASN A 253 25.30 7.41 -6.26
CA ASN A 253 26.49 6.65 -6.62
C ASN A 253 27.07 5.94 -5.39
N PHE A 254 26.73 4.67 -5.19
CA PHE A 254 27.31 3.82 -4.14
C PHE A 254 28.48 2.92 -4.66
N GLY A 255 28.93 3.14 -5.88
CA GLY A 255 29.97 2.29 -6.48
C GLY A 255 29.51 0.86 -6.80
N LEU A 256 28.20 0.65 -6.89
CA LEU A 256 27.61 -0.64 -7.26
C LEU A 256 27.69 -0.89 -8.77
N PRO A 257 27.52 -2.15 -9.23
CA PRO A 257 27.47 -2.46 -10.67
C PRO A 257 26.42 -1.63 -11.40
N SER A 258 26.72 -1.24 -12.65
CA SER A 258 25.89 -0.34 -13.47
C SER A 258 24.47 -0.82 -13.80
N TYR A 259 24.13 -2.08 -13.50
CA TYR A 259 22.78 -2.60 -13.60
C TYR A 259 21.96 -2.43 -12.30
N LEU A 260 22.55 -1.85 -11.26
CA LEU A 260 21.88 -1.52 -10.00
C LEU A 260 21.79 -0.01 -9.88
N ASP A 261 20.57 0.49 -9.73
CA ASP A 261 20.32 1.85 -9.27
C ASP A 261 20.02 1.83 -7.77
N THR A 262 20.61 2.76 -7.05
CA THR A 262 20.30 3.00 -5.63
C THR A 262 19.63 4.36 -5.52
N ILE A 263 18.48 4.39 -4.89
CA ILE A 263 17.61 5.56 -4.83
C ILE A 263 17.31 5.89 -3.38
N LEU A 264 17.63 7.11 -2.98
CA LEU A 264 17.11 7.70 -1.74
C LEU A 264 15.78 8.39 -2.06
N ILE A 265 14.72 7.94 -1.43
CA ILE A 265 13.36 8.44 -1.65
C ILE A 265 12.94 9.24 -0.42
N LYS A 266 12.48 10.48 -0.64
CA LYS A 266 11.77 11.29 0.34
C LYS A 266 10.33 11.42 -0.11
N ARG A 267 9.38 11.04 0.76
CA ARG A 267 7.95 11.25 0.55
C ARG A 267 7.47 12.28 1.55
N THR A 268 6.67 13.24 1.11
CA THR A 268 6.16 14.31 1.97
C THR A 268 4.65 14.44 1.77
N TYR A 269 3.92 14.37 2.86
CA TYR A 269 2.49 14.65 2.92
C TYR A 269 2.26 15.72 3.99
N ARG A 270 1.72 16.86 3.57
CA ARG A 270 1.68 18.06 4.41
C ARG A 270 3.08 18.43 4.89
N ASP A 271 3.31 18.52 6.19
CA ASP A 271 4.58 18.92 6.80
C ASP A 271 5.42 17.72 7.28
N TYR A 272 4.92 16.48 7.09
CA TYR A 272 5.62 15.28 7.53
C TYR A 272 6.29 14.54 6.37
N SER A 273 7.47 13.98 6.63
CA SER A 273 8.23 13.24 5.62
C SER A 273 8.66 11.88 6.11
N THR A 274 8.65 10.92 5.19
CA THR A 274 9.21 9.57 5.36
C THR A 274 10.32 9.35 4.34
N TYR A 275 11.24 8.43 4.67
CA TYR A 275 12.45 8.23 3.90
C TYR A 275 12.67 6.75 3.63
N PHE A 276 13.17 6.43 2.42
CA PHE A 276 13.47 5.07 2.01
C PHE A 276 14.80 4.99 1.29
N LEU A 277 15.44 3.84 1.44
CA LEU A 277 16.55 3.40 0.61
C LEU A 277 16.06 2.26 -0.27
N GLN A 278 16.10 2.47 -1.58
CA GLN A 278 15.64 1.49 -2.56
C GLN A 278 16.79 1.07 -3.46
N VAL A 279 16.85 -0.22 -3.77
CA VAL A 279 17.80 -0.78 -4.74
C VAL A 279 17.00 -1.42 -5.86
N VAL A 280 17.26 -0.98 -7.10
CA VAL A 280 16.56 -1.43 -8.30
C VAL A 280 17.55 -2.16 -9.21
N SER A 281 17.19 -3.37 -9.62
CA SER A 281 17.96 -4.15 -10.61
C SER A 281 17.38 -3.95 -12.00
N ASN A 282 18.21 -3.49 -12.94
CA ASN A 282 17.85 -3.20 -14.33
C ASN A 282 18.41 -4.28 -15.29
N ARG A 283 18.32 -5.55 -14.91
CA ARG A 283 18.75 -6.66 -15.77
C ARG A 283 17.69 -6.99 -16.81
N SER A 284 18.12 -7.33 -18.02
CA SER A 284 17.26 -7.87 -19.09
C SER A 284 16.10 -6.95 -19.51
N ASN A 285 16.32 -5.63 -19.54
CA ASN A 285 15.32 -4.60 -19.86
C ASN A 285 14.10 -4.55 -18.91
N LYS A 286 14.18 -5.19 -17.75
CA LYS A 286 13.18 -5.12 -16.71
C LYS A 286 13.80 -4.51 -15.45
N SER A 287 13.09 -3.57 -14.86
CA SER A 287 13.45 -3.01 -13.56
C SER A 287 12.69 -3.76 -12.47
N VAL A 288 13.42 -4.23 -11.47
CA VAL A 288 12.86 -4.94 -10.32
C VAL A 288 13.45 -4.34 -9.05
N VAL A 289 12.61 -3.93 -8.13
CA VAL A 289 13.04 -3.49 -6.81
C VAL A 289 13.47 -4.72 -6.03
N ILE A 290 14.77 -4.81 -5.72
CA ILE A 290 15.37 -5.93 -4.99
C ILE A 290 15.68 -5.61 -3.54
N GLY A 291 15.57 -4.36 -3.15
CA GLY A 291 15.68 -3.86 -1.78
C GLY A 291 14.85 -2.60 -1.64
N ASP A 292 14.07 -2.53 -0.57
CA ASP A 292 13.22 -1.38 -0.24
C ASP A 292 13.09 -1.30 1.28
N GLN A 293 13.76 -0.32 1.87
CA GLN A 293 13.87 -0.20 3.31
C GLN A 293 13.47 1.20 3.76
N LYS A 294 12.53 1.30 4.69
CA LYS A 294 12.27 2.54 5.42
C LYS A 294 13.48 2.87 6.29
N ILE A 295 13.95 4.10 6.21
CA ILE A 295 15.07 4.63 7.00
C ILE A 295 14.63 5.89 7.74
N ASP A 296 15.34 6.25 8.79
CA ASP A 296 15.11 7.52 9.47
C ASP A 296 15.79 8.70 8.75
N GLU A 297 15.40 9.92 9.11
CA GLU A 297 15.94 11.15 8.52
C GLU A 297 17.44 11.30 8.73
N ALA A 298 17.96 10.84 9.87
CA ALA A 298 19.39 10.93 10.17
C ALA A 298 20.19 10.02 9.21
N THR A 299 19.75 8.79 9.02
CA THR A 299 20.32 7.84 8.06
C THR A 299 20.22 8.36 6.61
N TYR A 300 19.07 8.92 6.24
CA TYR A 300 18.89 9.54 4.91
C TYR A 300 19.90 10.66 4.69
N SER A 301 20.04 11.57 5.66
CA SER A 301 20.97 12.70 5.60
C SER A 301 22.43 12.25 5.58
N GLU A 302 22.76 11.23 6.35
CA GLU A 302 24.10 10.63 6.36
C GLU A 302 24.48 10.05 5.00
N LEU A 303 23.59 9.24 4.41
CA LEU A 303 23.81 8.63 3.10
C LEU A 303 23.91 9.69 2.00
N LEU A 304 23.10 10.73 2.04
CA LEU A 304 23.12 11.85 1.11
C LEU A 304 24.46 12.63 1.19
N ASN A 305 24.96 12.86 2.39
CA ASN A 305 26.22 13.60 2.59
C ASN A 305 27.47 12.80 2.20
N LYS A 306 27.42 11.47 2.28
CA LYS A 306 28.57 10.58 2.01
C LYS A 306 28.69 10.15 0.57
N ASN A 307 27.63 10.28 -0.23
CA ASN A 307 27.58 9.75 -1.58
C ASN A 307 27.18 10.84 -2.58
N GLU A 308 27.63 10.69 -3.82
CA GLU A 308 27.30 11.60 -4.90
C GLU A 308 25.86 11.36 -5.39
N VAL A 309 25.11 12.44 -5.60
CA VAL A 309 23.81 12.42 -6.30
C VAL A 309 24.09 12.46 -7.80
N ILE A 310 23.70 11.40 -8.51
CA ILE A 310 23.87 11.29 -9.97
C ILE A 310 22.73 12.02 -10.68
N ASP A 311 21.51 11.89 -10.15
CA ASP A 311 20.29 12.41 -10.75
C ASP A 311 19.22 12.63 -9.68
N GLU A 312 18.28 13.52 -9.96
CA GLU A 312 17.15 13.84 -9.04
C GLU A 312 15.86 14.00 -9.82
N VAL A 313 14.82 13.31 -9.36
CA VAL A 313 13.49 13.35 -9.94
C VAL A 313 12.49 13.72 -8.87
N THR A 314 11.80 14.83 -9.07
CA THR A 314 10.70 15.26 -8.18
C THR A 314 9.37 15.16 -8.91
N LYS A 315 8.35 14.67 -8.20
CA LYS A 315 6.97 14.59 -8.69
C LYS A 315 5.97 14.88 -7.59
N THR A 316 4.80 15.33 -7.99
CA THR A 316 3.61 15.33 -7.15
C THR A 316 2.72 14.17 -7.58
N GLU A 317 2.38 13.27 -6.66
CA GLU A 317 1.62 12.06 -6.90
C GLU A 317 0.23 12.19 -6.29
N LEU A 318 -0.81 12.22 -7.11
CA LEU A 318 -2.21 12.18 -6.70
C LEU A 318 -2.71 10.74 -6.85
N SER A 319 -3.16 10.15 -5.75
CA SER A 319 -3.77 8.82 -5.72
C SER A 319 -5.24 8.93 -5.33
N PHE A 320 -6.09 8.21 -6.04
CA PHE A 320 -7.54 8.14 -5.77
C PHE A 320 -8.15 6.83 -6.29
N ILE A 321 -9.36 6.53 -5.82
CA ILE A 321 -10.13 5.38 -6.29
C ILE A 321 -11.37 5.90 -7.03
N GLU A 322 -11.56 5.42 -8.26
CA GLU A 322 -12.76 5.67 -9.07
C GLU A 322 -13.23 4.35 -9.67
N ASN A 323 -14.53 4.08 -9.64
CA ASN A 323 -15.13 2.85 -10.16
C ASN A 323 -14.47 1.55 -9.63
N ASN A 324 -14.02 1.56 -8.38
CA ASN A 324 -13.29 0.47 -7.72
C ASN A 324 -11.91 0.15 -8.33
N HIS A 325 -11.31 1.11 -9.01
CA HIS A 325 -9.95 1.05 -9.54
C HIS A 325 -9.07 2.11 -8.89
N LEU A 326 -7.86 1.72 -8.54
CA LEU A 326 -6.85 2.62 -8.00
C LEU A 326 -6.12 3.32 -9.14
N PHE A 327 -6.20 4.62 -9.18
CA PHE A 327 -5.45 5.47 -10.10
C PHE A 327 -4.38 6.26 -9.37
N LYS A 328 -3.26 6.43 -10.04
CA LYS A 328 -2.16 7.25 -9.60
C LYS A 328 -1.75 8.18 -10.75
N VAL A 329 -1.86 9.48 -10.52
CA VAL A 329 -1.43 10.51 -11.47
C VAL A 329 -0.18 11.16 -10.91
N SER A 330 0.90 11.12 -11.67
CA SER A 330 2.16 11.75 -11.28
C SER A 330 2.47 12.94 -12.17
N PHE A 331 2.55 14.11 -11.55
CA PHE A 331 2.89 15.37 -12.19
C PHE A 331 4.40 15.61 -12.01
N TYR A 332 5.12 15.60 -13.11
CA TYR A 332 6.52 15.98 -13.22
C TYR A 332 6.62 17.40 -13.77
N GLU A 333 7.81 17.99 -13.80
CA GLU A 333 8.02 19.34 -14.31
C GLU A 333 7.53 19.52 -15.77
N ASP A 334 7.78 18.53 -16.63
CA ASP A 334 7.54 18.63 -18.08
C ASP A 334 6.46 17.69 -18.63
N PHE A 335 5.90 16.80 -17.83
CA PHE A 335 4.94 15.79 -18.29
C PHE A 335 4.14 15.19 -17.15
N THR A 336 3.06 14.52 -17.49
CA THR A 336 2.19 13.82 -16.53
C THR A 336 2.01 12.37 -16.93
N THR A 337 1.99 11.47 -15.94
CA THR A 337 1.70 10.06 -16.17
C THR A 337 0.46 9.62 -15.41
N LEU A 338 -0.27 8.66 -15.98
CA LEU A 338 -1.34 7.92 -15.36
C LEU A 338 -0.90 6.47 -15.16
N GLU A 339 -1.10 5.95 -13.98
CA GLU A 339 -0.78 4.58 -13.61
C GLU A 339 -2.00 3.91 -12.98
N PHE A 340 -2.23 2.63 -13.33
CA PHE A 340 -3.23 1.77 -12.71
C PHE A 340 -2.80 0.30 -12.80
N ASP A 341 -3.48 -0.59 -12.09
CA ASP A 341 -3.10 -2.00 -12.03
C ASP A 341 -3.27 -2.68 -13.41
N ARG A 342 -2.27 -3.44 -13.82
CA ARG A 342 -2.29 -4.18 -15.10
C ARG A 342 -3.37 -5.26 -15.16
N ASP A 343 -3.75 -5.82 -14.00
CA ASP A 343 -4.78 -6.82 -13.91
C ASP A 343 -6.19 -6.22 -14.08
N ASP A 344 -6.30 -4.89 -13.99
CA ASP A 344 -7.52 -4.15 -14.30
C ASP A 344 -7.65 -4.00 -15.81
N VAL A 345 -8.61 -4.73 -16.40
CA VAL A 345 -8.94 -4.56 -17.82
C VAL A 345 -9.93 -3.41 -17.95
N LEU A 346 -9.39 -2.19 -18.10
CA LEU A 346 -10.19 -0.97 -18.18
C LEU A 346 -10.63 -0.69 -19.61
N SER A 347 -11.90 -0.36 -19.79
CA SER A 347 -12.40 0.32 -20.99
C SER A 347 -12.03 1.81 -20.94
N LEU A 348 -12.06 2.49 -22.09
CA LEU A 348 -11.82 3.94 -22.14
C LEU A 348 -12.81 4.75 -21.28
N GLU A 349 -14.02 4.21 -21.06
CA GLU A 349 -15.08 4.86 -20.26
C GLU A 349 -14.81 4.76 -18.74
N GLU A 350 -13.96 3.82 -18.32
CA GLU A 350 -13.57 3.62 -16.91
C GLU A 350 -12.33 4.42 -16.51
N LEU A 351 -11.63 5.03 -17.48
CA LEU A 351 -10.53 5.93 -17.20
C LEU A 351 -11.06 7.24 -16.57
N PRO A 352 -10.24 7.91 -15.76
CA PRO A 352 -10.59 9.22 -15.23
C PRO A 352 -10.99 10.18 -16.36
N LYS A 353 -12.00 11.01 -16.11
CA LYS A 353 -12.44 12.01 -17.07
C LYS A 353 -11.31 12.99 -17.38
N ASP A 354 -11.38 13.60 -18.58
CA ASP A 354 -10.47 14.65 -19.03
C ASP A 354 -9.00 14.21 -19.18
N VAL A 355 -8.76 12.88 -19.30
CA VAL A 355 -7.46 12.30 -19.60
C VAL A 355 -7.36 11.99 -21.09
N ARG A 356 -6.36 12.57 -21.75
CA ARG A 356 -5.97 12.19 -23.09
C ARG A 356 -4.70 11.35 -23.06
N ILE A 357 -4.80 10.07 -23.38
CA ILE A 357 -3.63 9.21 -23.51
C ILE A 357 -2.83 9.64 -24.75
N ILE A 358 -1.52 9.92 -24.54
CA ILE A 358 -0.57 10.20 -25.61
C ILE A 358 0.12 8.90 -26.02
N GLU A 359 0.67 8.16 -25.06
CA GLU A 359 1.49 6.99 -25.30
C GLU A 359 1.47 6.04 -24.11
N LYS A 360 1.49 4.74 -24.38
CA LYS A 360 1.76 3.71 -23.37
C LYS A 360 3.26 3.64 -23.12
N LEU A 361 3.66 3.72 -21.86
CA LEU A 361 5.06 3.65 -21.48
C LEU A 361 5.48 2.19 -21.31
N ASP A 362 6.21 1.66 -22.31
CA ASP A 362 6.80 0.32 -22.26
C ASP A 362 8.16 0.37 -21.55
N GLY A 363 8.26 -0.31 -20.42
CA GLY A 363 9.47 -0.39 -19.61
C GLY A 363 9.48 0.53 -18.38
N SER A 364 10.62 0.64 -17.71
CA SER A 364 10.69 1.49 -16.52
C SER A 364 10.53 2.96 -16.90
N LEU A 365 9.74 3.68 -16.10
CA LEU A 365 9.61 5.14 -16.18
C LEU A 365 11.00 5.81 -16.12
N ASP A 366 11.93 5.25 -15.35
CA ASP A 366 13.32 5.70 -15.25
C ASP A 366 14.04 5.69 -16.60
N LYS A 367 13.78 4.69 -17.44
CA LYS A 367 14.37 4.63 -18.79
C LYS A 367 13.79 5.70 -19.71
N PHE A 368 12.49 5.97 -19.57
CA PHE A 368 11.82 7.05 -20.29
C PHE A 368 12.37 8.41 -19.86
N LEU A 369 12.51 8.66 -18.57
CA LEU A 369 13.09 9.88 -18.01
C LEU A 369 14.51 10.12 -18.49
N LYS A 370 15.37 9.12 -18.38
CA LYS A 370 16.76 9.18 -18.87
C LYS A 370 16.85 9.45 -20.39
N ASN A 371 15.91 8.93 -21.18
CA ASN A 371 15.88 9.16 -22.63
C ASN A 371 15.36 10.56 -22.98
N LYS A 372 14.32 11.05 -22.27
CA LYS A 372 13.75 12.38 -22.49
C LYS A 372 14.74 13.48 -22.18
N GLU A 373 15.53 13.39 -21.12
CA GLU A 373 16.62 14.31 -20.81
C GLU A 373 17.69 14.36 -21.91
N LYS A 374 18.03 13.19 -22.50
CA LYS A 374 18.97 13.14 -23.62
C LYS A 374 18.43 13.86 -24.85
N VAL A 375 17.12 13.74 -25.12
CA VAL A 375 16.47 14.41 -26.24
C VAL A 375 16.43 15.93 -26.02
N LEU A 376 16.00 16.38 -24.82
CA LEU A 376 15.95 17.79 -24.45
C LEU A 376 17.33 18.45 -24.42
N LYS A 377 18.37 17.77 -23.92
CA LYS A 377 19.76 18.23 -23.97
C LYS A 377 20.27 18.36 -25.40
N LYS A 378 19.82 17.46 -26.29
CA LYS A 378 20.19 17.51 -27.71
C LYS A 378 19.51 18.65 -28.47
N GLU A 379 18.25 18.91 -28.18
CA GLU A 379 17.52 20.05 -28.73
C GLU A 379 18.09 21.39 -28.25
N LYS A 380 18.39 21.53 -26.95
CA LYS A 380 19.07 22.71 -26.41
C LYS A 380 20.46 22.94 -26.99
N SER A 381 21.20 21.86 -27.35
CA SER A 381 22.52 21.96 -27.99
C SER A 381 22.47 22.26 -29.48
N MET A 382 21.31 22.13 -30.13
CA MET A 382 21.11 22.50 -31.55
C MET A 382 20.58 23.93 -31.70
N LEU A 383 20.24 24.60 -30.60
CA LEU A 383 19.75 25.98 -30.55
C LEU A 383 20.86 26.98 -30.12
N ILE A 384 22.08 26.50 -29.87
CA ILE A 384 23.30 27.29 -29.66
C ILE A 384 24.22 27.08 -30.87
#